data_4c0ec3cca3105b12acd7888b6798b188
#
_entry.id   4c0ec3cca3105b12acd7888b6798b188
#
_cell.length_a   1.000
_cell.length_b   1.000
_cell.length_c   1.000
_cell.angle_alpha   90.00
_cell.angle_beta   90.00
_cell.angle_gamma   90.00
#
_symmetry.space_group_name_H-M   'P 1'
#
loop_
_entity.id
_entity.type
_entity.pdbx_description
1 polymer ?
#
loop_
_entity_poly.entity_id
_entity_poly.type
_entity_poly.pdbx_seq_one_letter_code
_entity_poly.pdbx_strand_id
1 'polypeptide(L)'
;DYDNTIGEMPQYNAINQSITSWSYFFWEYRLLFQIKYALKNKLINHKEYKKLLLIKSKLENLLSSSIKPSLLHGDLWSGNVINGIINPIFIDTSCYYGHSEADLALTYMFGGFSNDFYRSYEVYNPLESGSEQRKPIYMLYHYLNHLNIFGRSYHPGVLSCTNQILDS
;
A
#
# COMPACT_ATOMS: atom_id res chain seq x y z
N ASP A 1 9.91 -3.17 16.23
CA ASP A 1 8.59 -3.02 15.61
C ASP A 1 7.63 -2.41 16.61
N TYR A 2 6.82 -1.47 16.18
CA TYR A 2 5.75 -0.84 16.96
C TYR A 2 4.59 -0.50 16.02
N ASP A 3 3.37 -0.43 16.56
CA ASP A 3 2.25 0.12 15.82
C ASP A 3 2.43 1.63 15.65
N ASN A 4 2.01 2.14 14.50
CA ASN A 4 2.12 3.56 14.17
C ASN A 4 0.83 4.06 13.50
N THR A 5 0.90 5.16 12.81
CA THR A 5 -0.23 5.71 12.04
C THR A 5 0.20 6.00 10.60
N ILE A 6 -0.77 6.00 9.70
CA ILE A 6 -0.64 6.58 8.36
C ILE A 6 -1.70 7.67 8.25
N GLY A 7 -1.25 8.93 8.26
CA GLY A 7 -2.14 10.04 8.58
C GLY A 7 -2.79 9.85 9.95
N GLU A 8 -4.10 9.99 10.04
CA GLU A 8 -4.87 9.78 11.28
C GLU A 8 -5.30 8.32 11.52
N MET A 9 -5.00 7.42 10.58
CA MET A 9 -5.44 6.02 10.66
C MET A 9 -4.41 5.14 11.36
N PRO A 10 -4.84 4.27 12.31
CA PRO A 10 -3.95 3.28 12.92
C PRO A 10 -3.35 2.35 11.87
N GLN A 11 -2.05 2.07 12.00
CA GLN A 11 -1.33 1.09 11.20
C GLN A 11 -0.72 0.04 12.11
N TYR A 12 -1.34 -1.14 12.14
CA TYR A 12 -0.92 -2.25 13.01
C TYR A 12 0.21 -3.05 12.36
N ASN A 13 1.30 -3.28 13.10
CA ASN A 13 2.50 -3.95 12.62
C ASN A 13 2.72 -5.33 13.21
N ALA A 14 1.66 -5.91 13.81
CA ALA A 14 1.67 -7.28 14.34
C ALA A 14 2.78 -7.53 15.39
N ILE A 15 2.96 -6.60 16.29
CA ILE A 15 3.97 -6.66 17.35
C ILE A 15 3.84 -7.97 18.13
N ASN A 16 4.97 -8.61 18.42
CA ASN A 16 5.04 -9.88 19.14
C ASN A 16 4.34 -11.08 18.46
N GLN A 17 4.06 -11.00 17.15
CA GLN A 17 3.51 -12.10 16.38
C GLN A 17 4.53 -12.61 15.36
N SER A 18 4.71 -13.92 15.28
CA SER A 18 5.52 -14.54 14.23
C SER A 18 4.70 -14.61 12.94
N ILE A 19 4.76 -13.57 12.12
CA ILE A 19 4.12 -13.57 10.81
C ILE A 19 5.15 -14.03 9.78
N THR A 20 4.87 -15.17 9.16
CA THR A 20 5.75 -15.82 8.17
C THR A 20 5.31 -15.58 6.73
N SER A 21 4.12 -14.99 6.51
CA SER A 21 3.58 -14.75 5.18
C SER A 21 3.28 -13.28 4.95
N TRP A 22 3.91 -12.71 3.92
CA TRP A 22 3.66 -11.33 3.50
C TRP A 22 2.23 -11.12 3.00
N SER A 23 1.69 -12.05 2.19
CA SER A 23 0.31 -11.95 1.69
C SER A 23 -0.70 -11.95 2.84
N TYR A 24 -0.49 -12.79 3.87
CA TYR A 24 -1.31 -12.79 5.08
C TYR A 24 -1.21 -11.46 5.83
N PHE A 25 0.03 -10.97 6.08
CA PHE A 25 0.23 -9.69 6.76
C PHE A 25 -0.47 -8.55 6.03
N PHE A 26 -0.24 -8.43 4.72
CA PHE A 26 -0.80 -7.33 3.94
C PHE A 26 -2.33 -7.39 3.87
N TRP A 27 -2.90 -8.60 3.82
CA TRP A 27 -4.34 -8.76 3.91
C TRP A 27 -4.89 -8.35 5.26
N GLU A 28 -4.44 -8.93 6.35
CA GLU A 28 -5.05 -8.77 7.68
C GLU A 28 -4.77 -7.38 8.28
N TYR A 29 -3.52 -6.89 8.17
CA TYR A 29 -3.07 -5.67 8.85
C TYR A 29 -3.08 -4.43 7.97
N ARG A 30 -3.32 -4.56 6.67
CA ARG A 30 -3.41 -3.43 5.74
C ARG A 30 -4.80 -3.36 5.11
N LEU A 31 -5.17 -4.30 4.23
CA LEU A 31 -6.39 -4.19 3.44
C LEU A 31 -7.66 -4.42 4.24
N LEU A 32 -7.76 -5.53 4.98
CA LEU A 32 -9.00 -5.91 5.66
C LEU A 32 -9.43 -4.90 6.71
N PHE A 33 -8.47 -4.32 7.44
CA PHE A 33 -8.73 -3.25 8.39
C PHE A 33 -9.39 -2.05 7.69
N GLN A 34 -8.77 -1.56 6.61
CA GLN A 34 -9.27 -0.40 5.87
C GLN A 34 -10.64 -0.67 5.23
N ILE A 35 -10.85 -1.88 4.69
CA ILE A 35 -12.12 -2.30 4.08
C ILE A 35 -13.25 -2.31 5.13
N LYS A 36 -13.00 -2.89 6.31
CA LYS A 36 -13.97 -2.93 7.40
C LYS A 36 -14.32 -1.52 7.90
N TYR A 37 -13.31 -0.66 8.00
CA TYR A 37 -13.50 0.72 8.44
C TYR A 37 -14.34 1.51 7.43
N ALA A 38 -14.06 1.36 6.12
CA ALA A 38 -14.82 2.00 5.05
C ALA A 38 -16.29 1.55 5.03
N LEU A 39 -16.58 0.26 5.28
CA LEU A 39 -17.94 -0.24 5.40
C LEU A 39 -18.65 0.34 6.63
N LYS A 40 -18.00 0.32 7.79
CA LYS A 40 -18.55 0.87 9.05
C LYS A 40 -18.97 2.33 8.89
N ASN A 41 -18.16 3.12 8.17
CA ASN A 41 -18.42 4.54 7.94
C ASN A 41 -19.28 4.81 6.68
N LYS A 42 -19.86 3.77 6.08
CA LYS A 42 -20.74 3.88 4.89
C LYS A 42 -20.08 4.54 3.67
N LEU A 43 -18.75 4.48 3.58
CA LEU A 43 -17.98 4.97 2.44
C LEU A 43 -18.02 4.00 1.26
N ILE A 44 -18.23 2.71 1.55
CA ILE A 44 -18.54 1.66 0.59
C ILE A 44 -19.85 0.95 0.99
N ASN A 45 -20.52 0.34 0.01
CA ASN A 45 -21.73 -0.44 0.25
C ASN A 45 -21.42 -1.94 0.42
N HIS A 46 -22.43 -2.73 0.82
CA HIS A 46 -22.27 -4.17 1.03
C HIS A 46 -21.87 -4.97 -0.23
N LYS A 47 -22.27 -4.53 -1.42
CA LYS A 47 -21.88 -5.17 -2.69
C LYS A 47 -20.39 -4.96 -2.94
N GLU A 48 -19.91 -3.73 -2.76
CA GLU A 48 -18.49 -3.37 -2.88
C GLU A 48 -17.64 -4.08 -1.83
N TYR A 49 -18.13 -4.14 -0.57
CA TYR A 49 -17.47 -4.89 0.49
C TYR A 49 -17.28 -6.36 0.11
N LYS A 50 -18.34 -7.05 -0.34
CA LYS A 50 -18.24 -8.45 -0.80
C LYS A 50 -17.25 -8.61 -1.93
N LYS A 51 -17.23 -7.66 -2.89
CA LYS A 51 -16.27 -7.68 -4.00
C LYS A 51 -14.82 -7.52 -3.52
N LEU A 52 -14.56 -6.61 -2.60
CA LEU A 52 -13.24 -6.40 -2.00
C LEU A 52 -12.74 -7.65 -1.25
N LEU A 53 -13.64 -8.40 -0.59
CA LEU A 53 -13.24 -9.64 0.09
C LEU A 53 -12.73 -10.73 -0.87
N LEU A 54 -13.14 -10.73 -2.15
CA LEU A 54 -12.64 -11.67 -3.15
C LEU A 54 -11.14 -11.48 -3.45
N ILE A 55 -10.60 -10.29 -3.16
CA ILE A 55 -9.17 -9.98 -3.37
C ILE A 55 -8.28 -10.91 -2.55
N LYS A 56 -8.73 -11.41 -1.39
CA LYS A 56 -7.92 -12.28 -0.52
C LYS A 56 -7.30 -13.45 -1.28
N SER A 57 -8.10 -14.16 -2.07
CA SER A 57 -7.63 -15.31 -2.84
C SER A 57 -6.64 -14.94 -3.94
N LYS A 58 -6.76 -13.72 -4.49
CA LYS A 58 -5.81 -13.19 -5.48
C LYS A 58 -4.47 -12.81 -4.85
N LEU A 59 -4.49 -12.26 -3.62
CA LEU A 59 -3.26 -11.92 -2.92
C LEU A 59 -2.36 -13.14 -2.70
N GLU A 60 -2.93 -14.28 -2.34
CA GLU A 60 -2.18 -15.51 -2.11
C GLU A 60 -1.40 -15.97 -3.37
N ASN A 61 -1.92 -15.67 -4.56
CA ASN A 61 -1.29 -16.00 -5.83
C ASN A 61 -0.32 -14.92 -6.34
N LEU A 62 -0.62 -13.64 -6.09
CA LEU A 62 0.14 -12.49 -6.63
C LEU A 62 1.26 -12.02 -5.70
N LEU A 63 1.04 -12.11 -4.40
CA LEU A 63 2.05 -11.76 -3.41
C LEU A 63 2.77 -13.02 -2.94
N SER A 64 4.09 -13.05 -3.06
CA SER A 64 4.89 -14.12 -2.47
C SER A 64 4.62 -14.24 -0.97
N SER A 65 4.58 -15.45 -0.46
CA SER A 65 4.54 -15.68 0.99
C SER A 65 5.85 -15.25 1.66
N SER A 66 6.96 -15.36 0.93
CA SER A 66 8.30 -14.94 1.39
C SER A 66 8.81 -13.81 0.49
N ILE A 67 9.14 -12.68 1.11
CA ILE A 67 9.77 -11.52 0.49
C ILE A 67 11.11 -11.25 1.16
N LYS A 68 11.98 -10.50 0.47
CA LYS A 68 13.12 -9.86 1.12
C LYS A 68 12.63 -8.58 1.80
N PRO A 69 12.53 -8.53 3.14
CA PRO A 69 12.01 -7.36 3.82
C PRO A 69 12.92 -6.15 3.62
N SER A 70 12.32 -5.01 3.31
CA SER A 70 12.96 -3.69 3.28
C SER A 70 12.35 -2.81 4.36
N LEU A 71 13.13 -1.90 4.93
CA LEU A 71 12.57 -0.83 5.75
C LEU A 71 11.84 0.13 4.80
N LEU A 72 10.55 0.26 4.97
CA LEU A 72 9.70 1.14 4.19
C LEU A 72 9.55 2.49 4.86
N HIS A 73 9.38 3.53 4.05
CA HIS A 73 8.90 4.84 4.50
C HIS A 73 7.44 4.73 4.98
N GLY A 74 6.64 3.94 4.28
CA GLY A 74 5.23 3.65 4.59
C GLY A 74 4.24 4.69 4.10
N ASP A 75 4.71 5.93 3.82
CA ASP A 75 3.92 7.02 3.24
C ASP A 75 4.75 7.82 2.22
N LEU A 76 5.35 7.11 1.25
CA LEU A 76 6.29 7.70 0.29
C LEU A 76 5.58 8.35 -0.90
N TRP A 77 5.34 9.65 -0.80
CA TRP A 77 4.87 10.48 -1.90
C TRP A 77 5.66 11.79 -1.98
N SER A 78 5.53 12.54 -3.05
CA SER A 78 6.36 13.73 -3.30
C SER A 78 6.25 14.82 -2.22
N GLY A 79 5.11 14.91 -1.51
CA GLY A 79 4.93 15.85 -0.40
C GLY A 79 5.73 15.51 0.85
N ASN A 80 6.15 14.26 1.01
CA ASN A 80 6.98 13.81 2.13
C ASN A 80 8.48 13.78 1.78
N VAL A 81 8.87 14.50 0.71
CA VAL A 81 10.28 14.63 0.31
C VAL A 81 10.63 16.11 0.18
N ILE A 82 11.55 16.57 1.01
CA ILE A 82 12.07 17.93 0.99
C ILE A 82 13.41 17.93 0.25
N ASN A 83 13.59 18.88 -0.67
CA ASN A 83 14.88 19.08 -1.33
C ASN A 83 15.87 19.73 -0.35
N GLY A 84 16.76 18.91 0.21
CA GLY A 84 17.88 19.40 0.99
C GLY A 84 19.00 19.92 0.09
N ILE A 85 19.97 20.62 0.71
CA ILE A 85 21.10 21.24 -0.04
C ILE A 85 21.99 20.15 -0.68
N ILE A 86 22.15 19.00 -0.04
CA ILE A 86 23.04 17.92 -0.49
C ILE A 86 22.23 16.69 -0.90
N ASN A 87 21.24 16.30 -0.09
CA ASN A 87 20.44 15.10 -0.28
C ASN A 87 18.96 15.39 -0.01
N PRO A 88 18.03 14.61 -0.61
CA PRO A 88 16.62 14.67 -0.24
C PRO A 88 16.45 14.25 1.22
N ILE A 89 15.49 14.89 1.90
CA ILE A 89 15.11 14.60 3.29
C ILE A 89 13.70 14.02 3.25
N PHE A 90 13.54 12.83 3.81
CA PHE A 90 12.26 12.17 3.97
C PHE A 90 11.65 12.53 5.33
N ILE A 91 10.37 12.88 5.34
CA ILE A 91 9.61 13.31 6.51
C ILE A 91 8.29 12.53 6.61
N ASP A 92 7.62 12.61 7.75
CA ASP A 92 6.28 12.05 8.00
C ASP A 92 6.17 10.55 7.67
N THR A 93 7.12 9.79 8.18
CA THR A 93 7.22 8.35 7.92
C THR A 93 6.20 7.55 8.72
N SER A 94 5.65 6.51 8.09
CA SER A 94 4.83 5.45 8.73
C SER A 94 5.57 4.10 8.65
N CYS A 95 6.81 4.08 9.16
CA CYS A 95 7.79 3.04 8.90
C CYS A 95 7.36 1.65 9.38
N TYR A 96 7.64 0.65 8.56
CA TYR A 96 7.58 -0.77 8.89
C TYR A 96 8.45 -1.59 7.94
N TYR A 97 8.71 -2.85 8.30
CA TYR A 97 9.40 -3.76 7.40
C TYR A 97 8.40 -4.47 6.48
N GLY A 98 8.65 -4.44 5.18
CA GLY A 98 7.75 -5.02 4.19
C GLY A 98 8.35 -5.14 2.79
N HIS A 99 7.52 -5.45 1.81
CA HIS A 99 7.92 -5.54 0.41
C HIS A 99 8.16 -4.15 -0.16
N SER A 100 9.33 -3.92 -0.74
CA SER A 100 9.75 -2.61 -1.25
C SER A 100 8.79 -2.01 -2.29
N GLU A 101 8.08 -2.83 -3.06
CA GLU A 101 7.07 -2.37 -4.02
C GLU A 101 5.89 -1.65 -3.36
N ALA A 102 5.66 -1.85 -2.05
CA ALA A 102 4.57 -1.17 -1.34
C ALA A 102 4.82 0.34 -1.24
N ASP A 103 6.07 0.77 -1.01
CA ASP A 103 6.42 2.19 -1.06
C ASP A 103 6.32 2.76 -2.47
N LEU A 104 6.83 2.01 -3.47
CA LEU A 104 6.79 2.47 -4.86
C LEU A 104 5.37 2.69 -5.36
N ALA A 105 4.41 1.88 -4.95
CA ALA A 105 3.03 2.01 -5.39
C ALA A 105 2.43 3.39 -5.06
N LEU A 106 2.76 3.94 -3.88
CA LEU A 106 2.27 5.27 -3.50
C LEU A 106 2.91 6.39 -4.33
N THR A 107 4.16 6.22 -4.75
CA THR A 107 4.85 7.23 -5.56
C THR A 107 4.14 7.52 -6.89
N TYR A 108 3.35 6.58 -7.42
CA TYR A 108 2.60 6.76 -8.67
C TYR A 108 1.26 7.50 -8.49
N MET A 109 0.79 7.72 -7.26
CA MET A 109 -0.59 8.18 -7.02
C MET A 109 -0.76 9.69 -7.13
N PHE A 110 0.18 10.51 -6.67
CA PHE A 110 0.02 11.95 -6.52
C PHE A 110 1.00 12.74 -7.39
N GLY A 111 0.92 12.53 -8.70
CA GLY A 111 1.81 13.18 -9.66
C GLY A 111 3.16 12.49 -9.85
N GLY A 112 3.47 11.52 -9.02
CA GLY A 112 4.65 10.67 -9.16
C GLY A 112 5.98 11.39 -8.83
N PHE A 113 7.05 10.65 -9.04
CA PHE A 113 8.42 11.14 -9.07
C PHE A 113 8.91 11.23 -10.52
N SER A 114 10.10 11.78 -10.76
CA SER A 114 10.67 11.82 -12.10
C SER A 114 10.98 10.42 -12.63
N ASN A 115 11.03 10.27 -13.95
CA ASN A 115 11.46 9.00 -14.57
C ASN A 115 12.88 8.60 -14.15
N ASP A 116 13.73 9.58 -13.80
CA ASP A 116 15.08 9.30 -13.32
C ASP A 116 15.07 8.63 -11.94
N PHE A 117 14.11 8.98 -11.08
CA PHE A 117 13.92 8.30 -9.82
C PHE A 117 13.66 6.81 -10.02
N TYR A 118 12.68 6.45 -10.87
CA TYR A 118 12.34 5.05 -11.09
C TYR A 118 13.46 4.27 -11.76
N ARG A 119 14.12 4.85 -12.77
CA ARG A 119 15.29 4.24 -13.41
C ARG A 119 16.44 4.00 -12.42
N SER A 120 16.71 4.98 -11.56
CA SER A 120 17.76 4.85 -10.54
C SER A 120 17.37 3.82 -9.48
N TYR A 121 16.10 3.79 -9.08
CA TYR A 121 15.62 2.81 -8.12
C TYR A 121 15.84 1.39 -8.64
N GLU A 122 15.47 1.10 -9.88
CA GLU A 122 15.63 -0.22 -10.52
C GLU A 122 17.09 -0.69 -10.62
N VAL A 123 18.06 0.24 -10.72
CA VAL A 123 19.49 -0.10 -10.70
C VAL A 123 19.91 -0.68 -9.35
N TYR A 124 19.40 -0.15 -8.23
CA TYR A 124 19.78 -0.57 -6.89
C TYR A 124 18.87 -1.68 -6.32
N ASN A 125 17.61 -1.69 -6.71
CA ASN A 125 16.62 -2.66 -6.27
C ASN A 125 15.70 -3.04 -7.46
N PRO A 126 16.15 -3.95 -8.33
CA PRO A 126 15.38 -4.38 -9.50
C PRO A 126 14.02 -4.94 -9.10
N LEU A 127 12.99 -4.53 -9.84
CA LEU A 127 11.64 -5.04 -9.62
C LEU A 127 11.54 -6.51 -10.04
N GLU A 128 10.88 -7.30 -9.22
CA GLU A 128 10.63 -8.70 -9.52
C GLU A 128 9.56 -8.85 -10.63
N SER A 129 9.63 -9.96 -11.36
CA SER A 129 8.59 -10.32 -12.33
C SER A 129 7.20 -10.26 -11.68
N GLY A 130 6.23 -9.70 -12.39
CA GLY A 130 4.87 -9.53 -11.86
C GLY A 130 4.65 -8.25 -11.04
N SER A 131 5.61 -7.34 -10.95
CA SER A 131 5.46 -6.08 -10.21
C SER A 131 4.26 -5.23 -10.69
N GLU A 132 4.01 -5.19 -12.00
CA GLU A 132 2.87 -4.46 -12.56
C GLU A 132 1.51 -5.05 -12.12
N GLN A 133 1.41 -6.38 -11.96
CA GLN A 133 0.21 -7.03 -11.43
C GLN A 133 0.04 -6.79 -9.93
N ARG A 134 1.14 -6.62 -9.17
CA ARG A 134 1.11 -6.33 -7.73
C ARG A 134 0.85 -4.87 -7.41
N LYS A 135 1.21 -3.95 -8.29
CA LYS A 135 1.05 -2.51 -8.11
C LYS A 135 -0.37 -2.10 -7.67
N PRO A 136 -1.46 -2.55 -8.33
CA PRO A 136 -2.81 -2.19 -7.89
C PRO A 136 -3.15 -2.69 -6.49
N ILE A 137 -2.54 -3.78 -6.00
CA ILE A 137 -2.75 -4.29 -4.64
C ILE A 137 -2.24 -3.28 -3.62
N TYR A 138 -1.00 -2.79 -3.80
CA TYR A 138 -0.41 -1.80 -2.90
C TYR A 138 -1.09 -0.45 -3.00
N MET A 139 -1.43 0.01 -4.21
CA MET A 139 -2.20 1.23 -4.42
C MET A 139 -3.58 1.16 -3.76
N LEU A 140 -4.25 0.00 -3.75
CA LEU A 140 -5.55 -0.19 -3.12
C LEU A 140 -5.51 0.15 -1.63
N TYR A 141 -4.44 -0.23 -0.93
CA TYR A 141 -4.26 0.12 0.49
C TYR A 141 -4.29 1.64 0.69
N HIS A 142 -3.53 2.37 -0.10
CA HIS A 142 -3.47 3.82 0.00
C HIS A 142 -4.78 4.49 -0.43
N TYR A 143 -5.43 4.01 -1.50
CA TYR A 143 -6.76 4.51 -1.88
C TYR A 143 -7.82 4.28 -0.80
N LEU A 144 -7.82 3.12 -0.13
CA LEU A 144 -8.70 2.85 0.99
C LEU A 144 -8.39 3.74 2.19
N ASN A 145 -7.10 3.94 2.51
CA ASN A 145 -6.69 4.85 3.57
C ASN A 145 -7.17 6.28 3.30
N HIS A 146 -6.94 6.79 2.10
CA HIS A 146 -7.38 8.13 1.69
C HIS A 146 -8.91 8.24 1.63
N LEU A 147 -9.62 7.20 1.18
CA LEU A 147 -11.08 7.15 1.23
C LEU A 147 -11.58 7.29 2.68
N ASN A 148 -10.93 6.62 3.62
CA ASN A 148 -11.30 6.62 5.02
C ASN A 148 -11.02 7.97 5.73
N ILE A 149 -9.97 8.69 5.33
CA ILE A 149 -9.58 9.97 5.93
C ILE A 149 -10.27 11.14 5.22
N PHE A 150 -10.22 11.16 3.88
CA PHE A 150 -10.59 12.33 3.06
C PHE A 150 -11.91 12.16 2.31
N GLY A 151 -12.54 10.99 2.38
CA GLY A 151 -13.88 10.76 1.84
C GLY A 151 -13.90 10.32 0.38
N ARG A 152 -15.08 10.40 -0.22
CA ARG A 152 -15.47 9.70 -1.45
C ARG A 152 -14.76 10.11 -2.74
N SER A 153 -13.99 11.18 -2.74
CA SER A 153 -13.14 11.54 -3.89
C SER A 153 -12.15 10.43 -4.29
N TYR A 154 -11.77 9.59 -3.35
CA TYR A 154 -10.84 8.46 -3.55
C TYR A 154 -11.55 7.14 -3.92
N HIS A 155 -12.88 7.10 -3.84
CA HIS A 155 -13.66 5.91 -4.14
C HIS A 155 -13.46 5.35 -5.57
N PRO A 156 -13.36 6.18 -6.65
CA PRO A 156 -13.07 5.68 -7.99
C PRO A 156 -11.74 4.90 -8.06
N GLY A 157 -10.70 5.35 -7.35
CA GLY A 157 -9.42 4.65 -7.25
C GLY A 157 -9.54 3.27 -6.60
N VAL A 158 -10.33 3.17 -5.51
CA VAL A 158 -10.62 1.89 -4.87
C VAL A 158 -11.28 0.92 -5.84
N LEU A 159 -12.28 1.37 -6.61
CA LEU A 159 -12.97 0.53 -7.59
C LEU A 159 -12.05 0.11 -8.73
N SER A 160 -11.23 1.04 -9.24
CA SER A 160 -10.28 0.77 -10.33
C SER A 160 -9.28 -0.32 -9.93
N CYS A 161 -8.60 -0.15 -8.80
CA CYS A 161 -7.66 -1.15 -8.30
C CYS A 161 -8.33 -2.49 -8.02
N THR A 162 -9.54 -2.48 -7.44
CA THR A 162 -10.31 -3.70 -7.19
C THR A 162 -10.58 -4.49 -8.47
N ASN A 163 -10.99 -3.80 -9.55
CA ASN A 163 -11.23 -4.44 -10.84
C ASN A 163 -9.93 -5.01 -11.42
N GLN A 164 -8.87 -4.23 -11.47
CA GLN A 164 -7.56 -4.66 -11.98
C GLN A 164 -7.05 -5.92 -11.27
N ILE A 165 -7.19 -6.00 -9.95
CA ILE A 165 -6.76 -7.17 -9.17
C ILE A 165 -7.62 -8.39 -9.47
N LEU A 166 -8.92 -8.22 -9.64
CA LEU A 166 -9.82 -9.35 -9.87
C LEU A 166 -9.76 -9.87 -11.30
N ASP A 167 -9.39 -9.02 -12.26
CA ASP A 167 -9.28 -9.35 -13.68
C ASP A 167 -7.88 -9.94 -14.05
N SER A 168 -6.90 -9.90 -13.12
CA SER A 168 -5.54 -10.44 -13.29
C SER A 168 -5.42 -11.95 -13.14
#